data_fcbad293599aa797c69ddef1b509ea9a
#
_entry.id   fcbad293599aa797c69ddef1b509ea9a
#
_cell.length_a   1.000
_cell.length_b   1.000
_cell.length_c   1.000
_cell.angle_alpha   90.00
_cell.angle_beta   90.00
_cell.angle_gamma   90.00
#
_symmetry.space_group_name_H-M   'P 1'
#
loop_
_entity.id
_entity.type
_entity.pdbx_description
1 polymer ?
#
loop_
_entity_poly.entity_id
_entity_poly.type
_entity_poly.pdbx_seq_one_letter_code
_entity_poly.pdbx_strand_id
1 'polypeptide(L)'
;MKQEIVKSALNDFMQYGFKTFTMDDLARKLGMSKKTLYEYFPSKNDLVEACLDYALDITIAKADTFLQGEHSLIGNVFRNQKKMQDIFNLNSVRPIWELQKYYPKIYERMEAEFTKCDYLFIDKILEQGWSENLFRKDIDLQFFKIFYVQVQRFRSLTDAFSENDFSLWYINYTTVEYIFRTLVNQKGLEELERVLQKLREEKII
;
A
#
# COMPACT_ATOMS: atom_id res chain seq x y z
N MET A 1 -7.91 -7.07 -23.32
CA MET A 1 -9.32 -7.12 -22.84
C MET A 1 -9.41 -7.55 -21.37
N LYS A 2 -9.13 -8.84 -20.98
CA LYS A 2 -9.27 -9.26 -19.57
C LYS A 2 -8.49 -8.38 -18.59
N GLN A 3 -7.24 -8.07 -18.91
CA GLN A 3 -6.40 -7.21 -18.07
C GLN A 3 -6.88 -5.75 -17.99
N GLU A 4 -7.46 -5.23 -19.03
CA GLU A 4 -8.06 -3.88 -19.05
C GLU A 4 -9.30 -3.81 -18.17
N ILE A 5 -10.14 -4.87 -18.19
CA ILE A 5 -11.28 -5.00 -17.28
C ILE A 5 -10.79 -4.97 -15.83
N VAL A 6 -9.77 -5.76 -15.48
CA VAL A 6 -9.20 -5.84 -14.12
C VAL A 6 -8.65 -4.47 -13.68
N LYS A 7 -7.88 -3.78 -14.52
CA LYS A 7 -7.34 -2.44 -14.21
C LYS A 7 -8.45 -1.43 -13.94
N SER A 8 -9.46 -1.39 -14.82
CA SER A 8 -10.59 -0.49 -14.66
C SER A 8 -11.37 -0.80 -13.38
N ALA A 9 -11.67 -2.09 -13.15
CA ALA A 9 -12.42 -2.54 -11.98
C ALA A 9 -11.68 -2.24 -10.67
N LEU A 10 -10.36 -2.50 -10.60
CA LEU A 10 -9.57 -2.21 -9.40
C LEU A 10 -9.64 -0.72 -9.04
N ASN A 11 -9.44 0.16 -10.03
CA ASN A 11 -9.52 1.59 -9.81
C ASN A 11 -10.89 2.02 -9.28
N ASP A 12 -11.96 1.47 -9.83
CA ASP A 12 -13.33 1.79 -9.41
C ASP A 12 -13.67 1.19 -8.03
N PHE A 13 -13.20 -0.03 -7.74
CA PHE A 13 -13.36 -0.61 -6.41
C PHE A 13 -12.64 0.22 -5.34
N MET A 14 -11.46 0.72 -5.64
CA MET A 14 -10.70 1.58 -4.72
C MET A 14 -11.33 2.96 -4.55
N GLN A 15 -12.00 3.47 -5.57
CA GLN A 15 -12.67 4.79 -5.53
C GLN A 15 -14.05 4.72 -4.89
N TYR A 16 -14.88 3.73 -5.28
CA TYR A 16 -16.30 3.67 -4.92
C TYR A 16 -16.64 2.60 -3.89
N GLY A 17 -15.69 1.72 -3.60
CA GLY A 17 -15.85 0.59 -2.68
C GLY A 17 -16.25 -0.71 -3.37
N PHE A 18 -15.84 -1.82 -2.78
CA PHE A 18 -16.08 -3.18 -3.29
C PHE A 18 -17.55 -3.60 -3.23
N LYS A 19 -18.34 -3.05 -2.31
CA LYS A 19 -19.78 -3.32 -2.21
C LYS A 19 -20.57 -2.49 -3.21
N THR A 20 -20.29 -1.22 -3.25
CA THR A 20 -21.11 -0.21 -3.95
C THR A 20 -20.98 -0.35 -5.46
N PHE A 21 -19.77 -0.48 -5.99
CA PHE A 21 -19.55 -0.60 -7.44
C PHE A 21 -19.95 -1.98 -7.96
N THR A 22 -20.81 -2.03 -9.00
CA THR A 22 -21.42 -3.25 -9.50
C THR A 22 -20.83 -3.73 -10.82
N MET A 23 -21.08 -5.00 -11.18
CA MET A 23 -20.74 -5.54 -12.50
C MET A 23 -21.44 -4.75 -13.62
N ASP A 24 -22.65 -4.26 -13.36
CA ASP A 24 -23.42 -3.46 -14.32
C ASP A 24 -22.78 -2.09 -14.58
N ASP A 25 -22.29 -1.46 -13.53
CA ASP A 25 -21.57 -0.18 -13.65
C ASP A 25 -20.29 -0.35 -14.46
N LEU A 26 -19.54 -1.42 -14.22
CA LEU A 26 -18.34 -1.74 -14.96
C LEU A 26 -18.64 -2.02 -16.44
N ALA A 27 -19.65 -2.84 -16.75
CA ALA A 27 -20.02 -3.13 -18.12
C ALA A 27 -20.40 -1.86 -18.88
N ARG A 28 -21.19 -0.98 -18.25
CA ARG A 28 -21.58 0.32 -18.80
C ARG A 28 -20.37 1.23 -19.05
N LYS A 29 -19.47 1.31 -18.08
CA LYS A 29 -18.25 2.11 -18.18
C LYS A 29 -17.34 1.65 -19.32
N LEU A 30 -17.20 0.34 -19.50
CA LEU A 30 -16.36 -0.26 -20.55
C LEU A 30 -17.05 -0.36 -21.91
N GLY A 31 -18.32 0.07 -22.04
CA GLY A 31 -19.07 0.00 -23.29
C GLY A 31 -19.32 -1.44 -23.78
N MET A 32 -19.37 -2.42 -22.86
CA MET A 32 -19.60 -3.82 -23.19
C MET A 32 -20.93 -4.34 -22.63
N SER A 33 -21.43 -5.45 -23.19
CA SER A 33 -22.64 -6.08 -22.66
C SER A 33 -22.31 -6.78 -21.32
N LYS A 34 -23.33 -6.88 -20.43
CA LYS A 34 -23.22 -7.69 -19.21
C LYS A 34 -22.79 -9.12 -19.53
N LYS A 35 -23.40 -9.71 -20.58
CA LYS A 35 -23.08 -11.08 -21.03
C LYS A 35 -21.59 -11.21 -21.32
N THR A 36 -21.02 -10.30 -22.07
CA THR A 36 -19.59 -10.27 -22.40
C THR A 36 -18.74 -10.16 -21.14
N LEU A 37 -19.10 -9.30 -20.17
CA LEU A 37 -18.36 -9.18 -18.91
C LEU A 37 -18.40 -10.49 -18.10
N TYR A 38 -19.57 -11.14 -18.02
CA TYR A 38 -19.72 -12.43 -17.31
C TYR A 38 -19.03 -13.61 -18.02
N GLU A 39 -18.74 -13.52 -19.32
CA GLU A 39 -17.89 -14.48 -20.02
C GLU A 39 -16.43 -14.41 -19.57
N TYR A 40 -15.93 -13.22 -19.19
CA TYR A 40 -14.58 -13.03 -18.61
C TYR A 40 -14.52 -13.35 -17.13
N PHE A 41 -15.54 -12.96 -16.38
CA PHE A 41 -15.62 -13.10 -14.92
C PHE A 41 -17.01 -13.59 -14.52
N PRO A 42 -17.16 -14.91 -14.26
CA PRO A 42 -18.45 -15.53 -13.96
C PRO A 42 -19.18 -14.92 -12.76
N SER A 43 -18.44 -14.32 -11.83
CA SER A 43 -19.00 -13.62 -10.67
C SER A 43 -18.20 -12.36 -10.33
N LYS A 44 -18.79 -11.50 -9.48
CA LYS A 44 -18.09 -10.35 -8.92
C LYS A 44 -16.91 -10.79 -8.03
N ASN A 45 -17.05 -11.94 -7.34
CA ASN A 45 -15.97 -12.51 -6.53
C ASN A 45 -14.74 -12.83 -7.39
N ASP A 46 -14.93 -13.46 -8.57
CA ASP A 46 -13.83 -13.78 -9.49
C ASP A 46 -13.14 -12.51 -9.99
N LEU A 47 -13.92 -11.46 -10.24
CA LEU A 47 -13.36 -10.17 -10.63
C LEU A 47 -12.59 -9.50 -9.48
N VAL A 48 -13.13 -9.51 -8.26
CA VAL A 48 -12.45 -8.96 -7.07
C VAL A 48 -11.15 -9.69 -6.83
N GLU A 49 -11.16 -11.02 -6.90
CA GLU A 49 -9.94 -11.82 -6.72
C GLU A 49 -8.88 -11.47 -7.78
N ALA A 50 -9.26 -11.42 -9.06
CA ALA A 50 -8.35 -11.02 -10.13
C ALA A 50 -7.82 -9.59 -9.99
N CYS A 51 -8.61 -8.66 -9.45
CA CYS A 51 -8.15 -7.30 -9.15
C CYS A 51 -7.08 -7.28 -8.06
N LEU A 52 -7.24 -8.09 -7.02
CA LEU A 52 -6.28 -8.15 -5.92
C LEU A 52 -5.01 -8.91 -6.31
N ASP A 53 -5.11 -9.97 -7.11
CA ASP A 53 -3.93 -10.62 -7.70
C ASP A 53 -3.12 -9.63 -8.55
N TYR A 54 -3.81 -8.82 -9.36
CA TYR A 54 -3.16 -7.77 -10.15
C TYR A 54 -2.50 -6.69 -9.26
N ALA A 55 -3.13 -6.30 -8.15
CA ALA A 55 -2.54 -5.37 -7.19
C ALA A 55 -1.28 -5.96 -6.53
N LEU A 56 -1.30 -7.25 -6.19
CA LEU A 56 -0.15 -7.97 -5.65
C LEU A 56 0.99 -8.04 -6.68
N ASP A 57 0.71 -8.38 -7.93
CA ASP A 57 1.70 -8.42 -9.01
C ASP A 57 2.41 -7.06 -9.18
N ILE A 58 1.65 -5.95 -9.15
CA ILE A 58 2.24 -4.60 -9.20
C ILE A 58 3.14 -4.36 -7.99
N THR A 59 2.72 -4.76 -6.79
CA THR A 59 3.48 -4.56 -5.56
C THR A 59 4.79 -5.33 -5.60
N ILE A 60 4.74 -6.61 -6.00
CA ILE A 60 5.93 -7.47 -6.15
C ILE A 60 6.88 -6.90 -7.21
N ALA A 61 6.37 -6.57 -8.41
CA ALA A 61 7.19 -6.04 -9.49
C ALA A 61 7.90 -4.73 -9.12
N LYS A 62 7.32 -3.95 -8.21
CA LYS A 62 7.92 -2.70 -7.72
C LYS A 62 8.81 -2.88 -6.50
N ALA A 63 8.73 -4.00 -5.79
CA ALA A 63 9.52 -4.24 -4.58
C ALA A 63 11.04 -4.14 -4.84
N ASP A 64 11.53 -4.57 -6.01
CA ASP A 64 12.95 -4.47 -6.37
C ASP A 64 13.38 -3.05 -6.75
N THR A 65 12.48 -2.24 -7.28
CA THR A 65 12.76 -0.85 -7.65
C THR A 65 12.41 0.15 -6.56
N PHE A 66 11.75 -0.29 -5.49
CA PHE A 66 11.22 0.56 -4.43
C PHE A 66 12.31 1.33 -3.69
N LEU A 67 13.46 0.72 -3.49
CA LEU A 67 14.62 1.35 -2.84
C LEU A 67 15.58 2.02 -3.84
N GLN A 68 15.38 1.79 -5.14
CA GLN A 68 16.17 2.39 -6.20
C GLN A 68 15.60 3.76 -6.58
N GLY A 69 16.46 4.73 -6.82
CA GLY A 69 16.06 6.06 -7.25
C GLY A 69 17.19 7.08 -7.06
N GLU A 70 16.92 8.30 -7.45
CA GLU A 70 17.88 9.43 -7.36
C GLU A 70 17.98 10.02 -5.95
N HIS A 71 17.21 9.49 -4.99
CA HIS A 71 17.14 9.98 -3.61
C HIS A 71 17.81 9.00 -2.65
N SER A 72 18.06 9.46 -1.41
CA SER A 72 18.51 8.60 -0.33
C SER A 72 17.51 7.47 -0.02
N LEU A 73 17.97 6.42 0.68
CA LEU A 73 17.11 5.32 1.12
C LEU A 73 15.80 5.84 1.74
N ILE A 74 15.89 6.73 2.72
CA ILE A 74 14.73 7.30 3.41
C ILE A 74 13.82 8.05 2.44
N GLY A 75 14.41 8.89 1.58
CA GLY A 75 13.67 9.64 0.56
C GLY A 75 12.96 8.74 -0.45
N ASN A 76 13.60 7.66 -0.88
CA ASN A 76 13.01 6.68 -1.79
C ASN A 76 11.80 5.97 -1.15
N VAL A 77 11.88 5.60 0.13
CA VAL A 77 10.76 4.95 0.85
C VAL A 77 9.53 5.87 0.87
N PHE A 78 9.66 7.13 1.29
CA PHE A 78 8.52 8.07 1.33
C PHE A 78 7.90 8.30 -0.07
N ARG A 79 8.75 8.56 -1.08
CA ARG A 79 8.27 8.83 -2.44
C ARG A 79 7.61 7.64 -3.09
N ASN A 80 8.12 6.45 -2.85
CA ASN A 80 7.53 5.24 -3.38
C ASN A 80 6.22 4.88 -2.68
N GLN A 81 6.09 5.14 -1.38
CA GLN A 81 4.80 5.04 -0.70
C GLN A 81 3.74 5.95 -1.34
N LYS A 82 4.10 7.20 -1.62
CA LYS A 82 3.18 8.13 -2.31
C LYS A 82 2.80 7.62 -3.68
N LYS A 83 3.77 7.13 -4.47
CA LYS A 83 3.51 6.54 -5.78
C LYS A 83 2.57 5.34 -5.71
N MET A 84 2.74 4.46 -4.72
CA MET A 84 1.84 3.30 -4.54
C MET A 84 0.43 3.74 -4.17
N GLN A 85 0.28 4.72 -3.29
CA GLN A 85 -1.02 5.30 -2.97
C GLN A 85 -1.71 5.87 -4.21
N ASP A 86 -0.98 6.60 -5.06
CA ASP A 86 -1.52 7.20 -6.27
C ASP A 86 -1.89 6.13 -7.32
N ILE A 87 -1.07 5.08 -7.48
CA ILE A 87 -1.34 3.97 -8.41
C ILE A 87 -2.64 3.24 -8.05
N PHE A 88 -2.87 3.00 -6.76
CA PHE A 88 -4.06 2.31 -6.29
C PHE A 88 -5.22 3.24 -5.98
N ASN A 89 -5.07 4.56 -6.19
CA ASN A 89 -6.07 5.57 -5.86
C ASN A 89 -6.59 5.43 -4.41
N LEU A 90 -5.65 5.15 -3.47
CA LEU A 90 -5.95 4.93 -2.06
C LEU A 90 -6.21 6.26 -1.35
N ASN A 91 -7.41 6.79 -1.48
CA ASN A 91 -7.81 8.05 -0.86
C ASN A 91 -8.60 7.87 0.44
N SER A 92 -9.04 6.64 0.72
CA SER A 92 -9.85 6.30 1.88
C SER A 92 -9.58 4.85 2.32
N VAL A 93 -9.76 4.56 3.59
CA VAL A 93 -9.68 3.19 4.15
C VAL A 93 -10.93 2.35 3.87
N ARG A 94 -12.02 3.00 3.45
CA ARG A 94 -13.32 2.36 3.22
C ARG A 94 -13.27 1.15 2.28
N PRO A 95 -12.57 1.17 1.12
CA PRO A 95 -12.49 0.01 0.25
C PRO A 95 -11.90 -1.22 0.95
N ILE A 96 -10.86 -1.04 1.77
CA ILE A 96 -10.22 -2.12 2.52
C ILE A 96 -11.18 -2.69 3.56
N TRP A 97 -11.89 -1.84 4.29
CA TRP A 97 -12.92 -2.27 5.23
C TRP A 97 -14.06 -3.05 4.54
N GLU A 98 -14.55 -2.57 3.39
CA GLU A 98 -15.57 -3.28 2.60
C GLU A 98 -15.06 -4.64 2.11
N LEU A 99 -13.80 -4.72 1.67
CA LEU A 99 -13.17 -5.97 1.28
C LEU A 99 -13.14 -6.96 2.46
N GLN A 100 -12.67 -6.53 3.62
CA GLN A 100 -12.64 -7.35 4.83
C GLN A 100 -14.04 -7.84 5.22
N LYS A 101 -15.03 -6.96 5.17
CA LYS A 101 -16.40 -7.25 5.60
C LYS A 101 -17.17 -8.17 4.64
N TYR A 102 -17.05 -7.92 3.34
CA TYR A 102 -17.90 -8.59 2.33
C TYR A 102 -17.18 -9.70 1.55
N TYR A 103 -15.84 -9.73 1.60
CA TYR A 103 -14.99 -10.72 0.93
C TYR A 103 -13.91 -11.29 1.87
N PRO A 104 -14.26 -11.77 3.08
CA PRO A 104 -13.30 -12.10 4.12
C PRO A 104 -12.24 -13.11 3.68
N LYS A 105 -12.63 -14.16 2.95
CA LYS A 105 -11.68 -15.18 2.45
C LYS A 105 -10.66 -14.61 1.47
N ILE A 106 -11.10 -13.72 0.58
CA ILE A 106 -10.20 -13.05 -0.37
C ILE A 106 -9.29 -12.10 0.38
N TYR A 107 -9.83 -11.35 1.33
CA TYR A 107 -9.06 -10.44 2.18
C TYR A 107 -7.97 -11.17 2.97
N GLU A 108 -8.30 -12.28 3.67
CA GLU A 108 -7.35 -13.08 4.45
C GLU A 108 -6.20 -13.62 3.58
N ARG A 109 -6.51 -14.15 2.39
CA ARG A 109 -5.50 -14.60 1.43
C ARG A 109 -4.57 -13.46 1.01
N MET A 110 -5.15 -12.33 0.65
CA MET A 110 -4.38 -11.16 0.22
C MET A 110 -3.53 -10.57 1.34
N GLU A 111 -4.08 -10.49 2.56
CA GLU A 111 -3.34 -10.02 3.73
C GLU A 111 -2.12 -10.91 4.02
N ALA A 112 -2.25 -12.22 3.87
CA ALA A 112 -1.14 -13.14 4.04
C ALA A 112 -0.03 -12.90 2.99
N GLU A 113 -0.39 -12.66 1.73
CA GLU A 113 0.58 -12.39 0.66
C GLU A 113 1.25 -11.02 0.82
N PHE A 114 0.49 -9.95 1.13
CA PHE A 114 1.07 -8.64 1.43
C PHE A 114 1.98 -8.67 2.67
N THR A 115 1.64 -9.45 3.69
CA THR A 115 2.49 -9.65 4.86
C THR A 115 3.86 -10.23 4.48
N LYS A 116 3.91 -11.20 3.55
CA LYS A 116 5.20 -11.72 3.04
C LYS A 116 6.00 -10.63 2.32
N CYS A 117 5.34 -9.81 1.50
CA CYS A 117 5.97 -8.66 0.84
C CYS A 117 6.53 -7.66 1.87
N ASP A 118 5.79 -7.37 2.94
CA ASP A 118 6.23 -6.47 4.01
C ASP A 118 7.49 -6.98 4.72
N TYR A 119 7.57 -8.29 5.01
CA TYR A 119 8.80 -8.88 5.58
C TYR A 119 9.99 -8.77 4.63
N LEU A 120 9.82 -9.08 3.36
CA LEU A 120 10.89 -8.95 2.36
C LEU A 120 11.33 -7.49 2.18
N PHE A 121 10.38 -6.57 2.25
CA PHE A 121 10.65 -5.16 2.11
C PHE A 121 11.41 -4.58 3.29
N ILE A 122 10.99 -4.90 4.52
CA ILE A 122 11.71 -4.42 5.71
C ILE A 122 13.12 -5.01 5.80
N ASP A 123 13.35 -6.25 5.37
CA ASP A 123 14.69 -6.85 5.31
C ASP A 123 15.61 -6.05 4.40
N LYS A 124 15.16 -5.67 3.20
CA LYS A 124 15.93 -4.84 2.26
C LYS A 124 16.23 -3.45 2.83
N ILE A 125 15.24 -2.81 3.48
CA ILE A 125 15.43 -1.50 4.13
C ILE A 125 16.49 -1.59 5.22
N LEU A 126 16.42 -2.60 6.07
CA LEU A 126 17.36 -2.79 7.18
C LEU A 126 18.78 -3.04 6.66
N GLU A 127 18.94 -3.93 5.67
CA GLU A 127 20.23 -4.24 5.06
C GLU A 127 20.88 -2.98 4.46
N GLN A 128 20.14 -2.23 3.64
CA GLN A 128 20.64 -1.01 3.04
C GLN A 128 20.93 0.08 4.09
N GLY A 129 20.03 0.30 5.05
CA GLY A 129 20.22 1.31 6.08
C GLY A 129 21.43 1.06 6.97
N TRP A 130 21.78 -0.21 7.23
CA TRP A 130 23.03 -0.56 7.93
C TRP A 130 24.26 -0.40 7.04
N SER A 131 24.19 -0.78 5.78
CA SER A 131 25.30 -0.60 4.84
C SER A 131 25.66 0.88 4.68
N GLU A 132 24.67 1.78 4.72
CA GLU A 132 24.82 3.23 4.65
C GLU A 132 25.13 3.88 6.02
N ASN A 133 25.18 3.08 7.10
CA ASN A 133 25.35 3.53 8.48
C ASN A 133 24.31 4.58 8.93
N LEU A 134 23.04 4.35 8.55
CA LEU A 134 21.90 5.19 8.93
C LEU A 134 21.16 4.67 10.16
N PHE A 135 21.24 3.36 10.42
CA PHE A 135 20.44 2.70 11.44
C PHE A 135 21.27 2.30 12.66
N ARG A 136 20.62 2.34 13.81
CA ARG A 136 21.16 1.85 15.07
C ARG A 136 21.28 0.32 15.04
N LYS A 137 22.25 -0.23 15.82
CA LYS A 137 22.56 -1.67 15.85
C LYS A 137 22.05 -2.40 17.09
N ASP A 138 21.49 -1.66 18.05
CA ASP A 138 21.01 -2.16 19.33
C ASP A 138 19.51 -2.51 19.35
N ILE A 139 18.93 -2.76 18.17
CA ILE A 139 17.51 -3.11 18.00
C ILE A 139 17.37 -4.62 18.02
N ASP A 140 16.39 -5.12 18.75
CA ASP A 140 15.91 -6.50 18.58
C ASP A 140 15.20 -6.63 17.23
N LEU A 141 15.89 -7.24 16.27
CA LEU A 141 15.40 -7.34 14.90
C LEU A 141 14.16 -8.20 14.76
N GLN A 142 14.07 -9.29 15.53
CA GLN A 142 12.93 -10.17 15.45
C GLN A 142 11.68 -9.45 15.94
N PHE A 143 11.79 -8.78 17.07
CA PHE A 143 10.69 -7.97 17.60
C PHE A 143 10.32 -6.83 16.65
N PHE A 144 11.33 -6.11 16.12
CA PHE A 144 11.11 -4.97 15.24
C PHE A 144 10.36 -5.36 13.96
N LYS A 145 10.72 -6.47 13.32
CA LYS A 145 10.02 -6.95 12.12
C LYS A 145 8.55 -7.28 12.40
N ILE A 146 8.27 -7.94 13.52
CA ILE A 146 6.89 -8.22 13.95
C ILE A 146 6.15 -6.89 14.20
N PHE A 147 6.76 -5.98 14.95
CA PHE A 147 6.20 -4.64 15.21
C PHE A 147 5.89 -3.91 13.91
N TYR A 148 6.83 -3.84 12.96
CA TYR A 148 6.64 -3.21 11.66
C TYR A 148 5.41 -3.75 10.93
N VAL A 149 5.30 -5.08 10.79
CA VAL A 149 4.17 -5.71 10.11
C VAL A 149 2.84 -5.41 10.83
N GLN A 150 2.81 -5.44 12.16
CA GLN A 150 1.59 -5.11 12.91
C GLN A 150 1.19 -3.63 12.74
N VAL A 151 2.16 -2.72 12.70
CA VAL A 151 1.89 -1.30 12.44
C VAL A 151 1.35 -1.09 11.03
N GLN A 152 1.80 -1.83 10.03
CA GLN A 152 1.21 -1.78 8.68
C GLN A 152 -0.26 -2.21 8.68
N ARG A 153 -0.61 -3.23 9.46
CA ARG A 153 -2.01 -3.69 9.63
C ARG A 153 -2.87 -2.67 10.39
N PHE A 154 -2.32 -1.99 11.39
CA PHE A 154 -3.03 -0.97 12.16
C PHE A 154 -3.62 0.14 11.28
N ARG A 155 -2.97 0.47 10.17
CA ARG A 155 -3.47 1.46 9.20
C ARG A 155 -4.79 1.05 8.52
N SER A 156 -5.12 -0.25 8.53
CA SER A 156 -6.37 -0.78 7.98
C SER A 156 -7.52 -0.77 8.99
N LEU A 157 -7.26 -0.41 10.26
CA LEU A 157 -8.29 -0.35 11.31
C LEU A 157 -9.05 0.97 11.22
N THR A 158 -10.20 0.94 10.57
CA THR A 158 -11.06 2.10 10.34
C THR A 158 -11.58 2.76 11.61
N ASP A 159 -11.74 1.97 12.69
CA ASP A 159 -12.29 2.46 13.95
C ASP A 159 -11.30 3.31 14.76
N ALA A 160 -10.00 3.22 14.45
CA ALA A 160 -8.96 3.96 15.15
C ALA A 160 -8.74 5.39 14.62
N PHE A 161 -9.11 5.63 13.35
CA PHE A 161 -8.94 6.92 12.69
C PHE A 161 -10.26 7.37 12.05
N SER A 162 -10.78 8.50 12.50
CA SER A 162 -11.89 9.15 11.83
C SER A 162 -11.43 9.70 10.47
N GLU A 163 -12.18 9.44 9.39
CA GLU A 163 -11.90 10.03 8.07
C GLU A 163 -11.91 11.57 8.09
N ASN A 164 -12.55 12.17 9.09
CA ASN A 164 -12.59 13.61 9.26
C ASN A 164 -11.36 14.20 9.96
N ASP A 165 -10.59 13.37 10.71
CA ASP A 165 -9.47 13.86 11.51
C ASP A 165 -8.15 13.77 10.74
N PHE A 166 -7.96 12.69 9.95
CA PHE A 166 -6.70 12.44 9.25
C PHE A 166 -6.95 11.90 7.85
N SER A 167 -6.26 12.47 6.85
CA SER A 167 -6.22 11.85 5.52
C SER A 167 -5.44 10.54 5.55
N LEU A 168 -5.76 9.59 4.68
CA LEU A 168 -5.02 8.33 4.58
C LEU A 168 -3.54 8.57 4.27
N TRP A 169 -3.22 9.61 3.48
CA TRP A 169 -1.84 9.99 3.22
C TRP A 169 -1.12 10.46 4.49
N TYR A 170 -1.78 11.27 5.31
CA TYR A 170 -1.23 11.70 6.60
C TYR A 170 -0.90 10.51 7.50
N ILE A 171 -1.83 9.56 7.64
CA ILE A 171 -1.62 8.33 8.42
C ILE A 171 -0.43 7.54 7.88
N ASN A 172 -0.35 7.37 6.56
CA ASN A 172 0.71 6.60 5.91
C ASN A 172 2.08 7.22 6.14
N TYR A 173 2.28 8.50 5.83
CA TYR A 173 3.61 9.10 5.95
C TYR A 173 4.04 9.27 7.40
N THR A 174 3.11 9.62 8.31
CA THR A 174 3.39 9.74 9.74
C THR A 174 3.81 8.40 10.34
N THR A 175 3.14 7.32 9.93
CA THR A 175 3.52 5.96 10.34
C THR A 175 4.95 5.63 9.90
N VAL A 176 5.31 5.92 8.65
CA VAL A 176 6.67 5.72 8.13
C VAL A 176 7.69 6.59 8.87
N GLU A 177 7.36 7.85 9.13
CA GLU A 177 8.22 8.74 9.90
C GLU A 177 8.52 8.15 11.28
N TYR A 178 7.49 7.70 12.02
CA TYR A 178 7.69 7.12 13.36
C TYR A 178 8.49 5.83 13.31
N ILE A 179 8.28 4.96 12.31
CA ILE A 179 9.12 3.78 12.11
C ILE A 179 10.58 4.17 11.91
N PHE A 180 10.88 5.13 11.03
CA PHE A 180 12.25 5.59 10.85
C PHE A 180 12.85 6.20 12.12
N ARG A 181 12.09 6.99 12.89
CA ARG A 181 12.56 7.56 14.17
C ARG A 181 12.95 6.50 15.20
N THR A 182 12.37 5.31 15.12
CA THR A 182 12.80 4.18 15.98
C THR A 182 14.06 3.48 15.47
N LEU A 183 14.36 3.55 14.18
CA LEU A 183 15.47 2.85 13.52
C LEU A 183 16.76 3.65 13.43
N VAL A 184 16.65 4.95 13.20
CA VAL A 184 17.80 5.78 12.84
C VAL A 184 18.76 6.01 14.01
N ASN A 185 20.06 6.05 13.68
CA ASN A 185 21.10 6.63 14.52
C ASN A 185 21.21 8.16 14.27
N GLN A 186 22.20 8.84 14.84
CA GLN A 186 22.36 10.29 14.68
C GLN A 186 22.46 10.71 13.20
N LYS A 187 23.27 10.02 12.39
CA LYS A 187 23.41 10.29 10.95
C LYS A 187 22.08 10.09 10.20
N GLY A 188 21.39 9.00 10.52
CA GLY A 188 20.09 8.70 9.92
C GLY A 188 19.01 9.70 10.33
N LEU A 189 19.06 10.23 11.57
CA LEU A 189 18.13 11.28 12.02
C LEU A 189 18.33 12.58 11.24
N GLU A 190 19.56 13.00 11.03
CA GLU A 190 19.88 14.19 10.22
C GLU A 190 19.39 14.03 8.78
N GLU A 191 19.54 12.83 8.22
CA GLU A 191 19.02 12.50 6.89
C GLU A 191 17.49 12.51 6.86
N LEU A 192 16.84 11.92 7.85
CA LEU A 192 15.36 11.90 7.96
C LEU A 192 14.80 13.32 8.00
N GLU A 193 15.35 14.20 8.84
CA GLU A 193 14.88 15.58 8.96
C GLU A 193 15.05 16.35 7.64
N ARG A 194 16.17 16.16 6.94
CA ARG A 194 16.41 16.75 5.61
C ARG A 194 15.38 16.27 4.57
N VAL A 195 15.09 14.96 4.59
CA VAL A 195 14.09 14.38 3.69
C VAL A 195 12.71 14.95 3.99
N LEU A 196 12.29 14.98 5.26
CA LEU A 196 10.98 15.51 5.65
C LEU A 196 10.83 16.98 5.28
N GLN A 197 11.87 17.80 5.49
CA GLN A 197 11.86 19.20 5.07
C GLN A 197 11.65 19.31 3.56
N LYS A 198 12.41 18.56 2.76
CA LYS A 198 12.30 18.58 1.30
C LYS A 198 10.90 18.12 0.82
N LEU A 199 10.32 17.10 1.44
CA LEU A 199 8.98 16.62 1.10
C LEU A 199 7.89 17.68 1.41
N ARG A 200 8.06 18.49 2.48
CA ARG A 200 7.18 19.63 2.78
C ARG A 200 7.31 20.75 1.75
N GLU A 201 8.53 21.10 1.37
CA GLU A 201 8.80 22.12 0.33
C GLU A 201 8.18 21.72 -1.03
N GLU A 202 8.22 20.43 -1.36
CA GLU A 202 7.63 19.86 -2.57
C GLU A 202 6.11 19.61 -2.45
N LYS A 203 5.50 19.90 -1.29
CA LYS A 203 4.07 19.66 -1.00
C LYS A 203 3.66 18.19 -1.18
N ILE A 204 4.54 17.27 -0.87
CA ILE A 204 4.27 15.84 -0.87
C ILE A 204 3.65 15.43 0.48
N ILE A 205 4.09 16.08 1.58
CA ILE A 205 3.57 15.93 2.95
C ILE A 205 3.22 17.29 3.54
#